data_18b5f78378dc93ea891316bc2542766e
#
_entry.id   18b5f78378dc93ea891316bc2542766e
#
_cell.length_a   1.000
_cell.length_b   1.000
_cell.length_c   1.000
_cell.angle_alpha   90.00
_cell.angle_beta   90.00
_cell.angle_gamma   90.00
#
_symmetry.space_group_name_H-M   'P 1'
#
loop_
_entity.id
_entity.type
_entity.pdbx_description
1 polymer ?
#
loop_
_entity_poly.entity_id
_entity_poly.type
_entity_poly.pdbx_seq_one_letter_code
_entity_poly.pdbx_strand_id
1 'polypeptide(L)'
;PYYNEMKGLRYAINDTGAGCTLEEFYQLYDKFSLRKEEVEQIKTEEKKIEEAFPGGPPCLNKLATTGFGQGSRNNALFNIAVYYKQSSPDTWEDKIVEANLKYMEPALSNSEVQQLIKSVNRKGYDKYRCKDSPINAVCQSGLCRTKRFGVGFGEEEMPVLGSLTKY
;
A
#
# COMPACT_ATOMS: atom_id res chain seq x y z
N PRO A 1 -22.35 -14.22 -22.15
CA PRO A 1 -21.18 -15.10 -22.11
C PRO A 1 -20.03 -14.45 -22.89
N TYR A 2 -18.89 -14.35 -22.26
CA TYR A 2 -17.67 -13.85 -22.89
C TYR A 2 -16.90 -15.02 -23.50
N TYR A 3 -16.58 -14.92 -24.79
CA TYR A 3 -15.76 -15.87 -25.49
C TYR A 3 -14.28 -15.45 -25.39
N ASN A 4 -13.39 -16.33 -24.96
CA ASN A 4 -11.95 -16.08 -25.04
C ASN A 4 -11.33 -16.93 -26.15
N GLU A 5 -10.17 -16.52 -26.65
CA GLU A 5 -9.42 -17.18 -27.73
C GLU A 5 -9.02 -18.64 -27.41
N MET A 6 -9.08 -19.05 -26.15
CA MET A 6 -8.83 -20.43 -25.69
C MET A 6 -10.08 -21.32 -25.69
N LYS A 7 -11.13 -20.95 -26.41
CA LYS A 7 -12.37 -21.74 -26.58
C LYS A 7 -13.10 -22.10 -25.28
N GLY A 8 -12.95 -21.32 -24.20
CA GLY A 8 -13.70 -21.47 -22.97
C GLY A 8 -14.86 -20.48 -22.89
N LEU A 9 -16.07 -20.96 -22.63
CA LEU A 9 -17.20 -20.11 -22.27
C LEU A 9 -17.00 -19.60 -20.83
N ARG A 10 -17.07 -18.27 -20.64
CA ARG A 10 -17.13 -17.68 -19.30
C ARG A 10 -18.57 -17.38 -18.95
N TYR A 11 -19.06 -17.83 -17.82
CA TYR A 11 -20.38 -17.57 -17.29
C TYR A 11 -20.30 -17.32 -15.79
N ALA A 12 -21.28 -16.59 -15.29
CA ALA A 12 -21.43 -16.41 -13.87
C ALA A 12 -21.79 -17.74 -13.20
N ILE A 13 -21.31 -17.94 -11.99
CA ILE A 13 -21.53 -19.16 -11.19
C ILE A 13 -22.49 -18.78 -10.06
N ASN A 14 -23.51 -19.61 -9.83
CA ASN A 14 -24.40 -19.46 -8.69
C ASN A 14 -23.80 -20.05 -7.40
N ASP A 15 -24.52 -19.92 -6.29
CA ASP A 15 -24.08 -20.36 -4.96
C ASP A 15 -23.82 -21.89 -4.89
N THR A 16 -24.34 -22.66 -5.83
CA THR A 16 -24.10 -24.13 -5.91
C THR A 16 -22.88 -24.49 -6.77
N GLY A 17 -22.23 -23.50 -7.37
CA GLY A 17 -21.08 -23.70 -8.27
C GLY A 17 -21.48 -24.05 -9.71
N ALA A 18 -22.76 -24.03 -10.05
CA ALA A 18 -23.25 -24.22 -11.40
C ALA A 18 -23.30 -22.92 -12.19
N GLY A 19 -23.24 -22.99 -13.52
CA GLY A 19 -23.40 -21.81 -14.37
C GLY A 19 -24.79 -21.19 -14.23
N CYS A 20 -24.84 -19.87 -14.02
CA CYS A 20 -26.10 -19.13 -13.94
C CYS A 20 -26.85 -19.15 -15.25
N THR A 21 -28.17 -19.31 -15.19
CA THR A 21 -29.07 -18.92 -16.28
C THR A 21 -29.07 -17.39 -16.41
N LEU A 22 -29.57 -16.87 -17.52
CA LEU A 22 -29.67 -15.44 -17.72
C LEU A 22 -30.55 -14.75 -16.67
N GLU A 23 -31.64 -15.42 -16.27
CA GLU A 23 -32.58 -14.97 -15.25
C GLU A 23 -31.92 -14.89 -13.86
N GLU A 24 -31.23 -15.94 -13.45
CA GLU A 24 -30.44 -15.97 -12.21
C GLU A 24 -29.35 -14.89 -12.21
N PHE A 25 -28.69 -14.67 -13.34
CA PHE A 25 -27.69 -13.62 -13.46
C PHE A 25 -28.28 -12.22 -13.26
N TYR A 26 -29.46 -11.93 -13.83
CA TYR A 26 -30.13 -10.65 -13.60
C TYR A 26 -30.55 -10.46 -12.16
N GLN A 27 -31.04 -11.50 -11.50
CA GLN A 27 -31.38 -11.43 -10.07
C GLN A 27 -30.14 -11.18 -9.20
N LEU A 28 -29.03 -11.81 -9.51
CA LEU A 28 -27.74 -11.55 -8.84
C LEU A 28 -27.24 -10.14 -9.12
N TYR A 29 -27.35 -9.68 -10.36
CA TYR A 29 -26.98 -8.32 -10.74
C TYR A 29 -27.79 -7.28 -9.97
N ASP A 30 -29.10 -7.41 -9.90
CA ASP A 30 -29.98 -6.47 -9.17
C ASP A 30 -29.70 -6.51 -7.67
N LYS A 31 -29.37 -7.67 -7.12
CA LYS A 31 -29.06 -7.85 -5.70
C LYS A 31 -27.71 -7.27 -5.30
N PHE A 32 -26.69 -7.38 -6.15
CA PHE A 32 -25.31 -7.04 -5.82
C PHE A 32 -24.77 -5.84 -6.59
N SER A 33 -25.50 -5.29 -7.55
CA SER A 33 -25.09 -4.08 -8.23
C SER A 33 -25.18 -2.88 -7.29
N LEU A 34 -24.06 -2.23 -7.07
CA LEU A 34 -24.02 -0.96 -6.37
C LEU A 34 -24.51 0.16 -7.28
N ARG A 35 -25.38 1.02 -6.75
CA ARG A 35 -25.77 2.23 -7.45
C ARG A 35 -24.58 3.18 -7.54
N LYS A 36 -24.55 4.02 -8.55
CA LYS A 36 -23.47 4.99 -8.75
C LYS A 36 -23.24 5.84 -7.50
N GLU A 37 -24.31 6.25 -6.83
CA GLU A 37 -24.30 7.04 -5.60
C GLU A 37 -23.65 6.29 -4.44
N GLU A 38 -23.92 4.99 -4.30
CA GLU A 38 -23.30 4.14 -3.27
C GLU A 38 -21.80 3.96 -3.50
N VAL A 39 -21.39 3.79 -4.77
CA VAL A 39 -19.98 3.71 -5.15
C VAL A 39 -19.28 5.06 -4.90
N GLU A 40 -19.92 6.17 -5.16
CA GLU A 40 -19.38 7.50 -4.87
C GLU A 40 -19.27 7.76 -3.37
N GLN A 41 -20.25 7.29 -2.57
CA GLN A 41 -20.18 7.36 -1.10
C GLN A 41 -19.01 6.55 -0.55
N ILE A 42 -18.84 5.30 -0.99
CA ILE A 42 -17.70 4.44 -0.59
C ILE A 42 -16.36 5.13 -0.94
N LYS A 43 -16.23 5.68 -2.14
CA LYS A 43 -15.04 6.42 -2.56
C LYS A 43 -14.80 7.69 -1.73
N THR A 44 -15.87 8.32 -1.26
CA THR A 44 -15.78 9.54 -0.44
C THR A 44 -15.39 9.20 0.99
N GLU A 45 -15.87 8.09 1.52
CA GLU A 45 -15.49 7.57 2.83
C GLU A 45 -14.03 7.08 2.85
N GLU A 46 -13.58 6.40 1.81
CA GLU A 46 -12.16 6.03 1.66
C GLU A 46 -11.24 7.25 1.57
N LYS A 47 -11.70 8.36 0.96
CA LYS A 47 -10.94 9.63 0.92
C LYS A 47 -10.88 10.36 2.25
N LYS A 48 -11.78 10.06 3.21
CA LYS A 48 -11.79 10.66 4.54
C LYS A 48 -10.82 10.03 5.53
N ILE A 49 -10.25 8.87 5.22
CA ILE A 49 -9.13 8.33 5.99
C ILE A 49 -7.91 9.13 5.59
N GLU A 50 -7.60 10.16 6.37
CA GLU A 50 -6.39 10.96 6.21
C GLU A 50 -5.18 10.03 6.36
N GLU A 51 -4.59 9.62 5.23
CA GLU A 51 -3.41 8.76 5.24
C GLU A 51 -2.28 9.49 5.97
N ALA A 52 -1.76 8.91 7.03
CA ALA A 52 -0.63 9.47 7.79
C ALA A 52 0.61 9.62 6.88
N PHE A 53 0.72 8.75 5.89
CA PHE A 53 1.78 8.71 4.88
C PHE A 53 1.16 8.63 3.48
N PRO A 54 0.72 9.76 2.88
CA PRO A 54 0.03 9.78 1.59
C PRO A 54 0.86 9.16 0.46
N GLY A 55 0.28 8.18 -0.23
CA GLY A 55 1.00 7.45 -1.29
C GLY A 55 2.15 6.57 -0.81
N GLY A 56 2.33 6.44 0.49
CA GLY A 56 3.34 5.61 1.13
C GLY A 56 2.91 4.15 1.30
N PRO A 57 3.81 3.31 1.85
CA PRO A 57 3.52 1.91 2.11
C PRO A 57 2.29 1.71 3.02
N PRO A 58 1.34 0.81 2.68
CA PRO A 58 0.15 0.55 3.49
C PRO A 58 0.46 0.11 4.93
N CYS A 59 1.57 -0.59 5.12
CA CYS A 59 2.03 -1.00 6.45
C CYS A 59 2.34 0.18 7.36
N LEU A 60 2.93 1.27 6.85
CA LEU A 60 3.19 2.48 7.64
C LEU A 60 1.89 3.17 8.04
N ASN A 61 0.94 3.31 7.11
CA ASN A 61 -0.38 3.88 7.40
C ASN A 61 -1.13 3.06 8.46
N LYS A 62 -1.09 1.74 8.36
CA LYS A 62 -1.71 0.84 9.34
C LYS A 62 -1.04 0.98 10.72
N LEU A 63 0.28 0.99 10.78
CA LEU A 63 1.01 1.12 12.05
C LEU A 63 0.86 2.51 12.67
N ALA A 64 0.67 3.56 11.87
CA ALA A 64 0.37 4.90 12.39
C ALA A 64 -0.94 4.97 13.18
N THR A 65 -1.91 4.10 12.86
CA THR A 65 -3.20 4.01 13.57
C THR A 65 -3.18 3.02 14.73
N THR A 66 -2.40 1.92 14.63
CA THR A 66 -2.35 0.86 15.64
C THR A 66 -1.23 1.04 16.66
N GLY A 67 -0.29 1.93 16.39
CA GLY A 67 0.91 2.17 17.19
C GLY A 67 2.10 1.31 16.77
N PHE A 68 3.28 1.81 17.12
CA PHE A 68 4.56 1.12 16.90
C PHE A 68 5.04 0.54 18.23
N GLY A 69 5.05 -0.79 18.34
CA GLY A 69 5.38 -1.49 19.59
C GLY A 69 6.80 -1.20 20.09
N GLN A 70 6.97 -1.30 21.42
CA GLN A 70 8.28 -1.22 22.07
C GLN A 70 9.24 -2.27 21.47
N GLY A 71 10.53 -1.93 21.37
CA GLY A 71 11.55 -2.81 20.77
C GLY A 71 11.67 -2.72 19.24
N SER A 72 10.66 -2.24 18.55
CA SER A 72 10.67 -2.07 17.09
C SER A 72 10.71 -0.60 16.61
N ARG A 73 10.72 0.35 17.55
CA ARG A 73 10.65 1.80 17.29
C ARG A 73 11.74 2.31 16.34
N ASN A 74 12.97 1.87 16.53
CA ASN A 74 14.09 2.29 15.68
C ASN A 74 13.88 1.84 14.23
N ASN A 75 13.48 0.58 14.01
CA ASN A 75 13.18 0.08 12.68
C ASN A 75 11.93 0.75 12.06
N ALA A 76 10.92 0.99 12.87
CA ALA A 76 9.73 1.73 12.45
C ALA A 76 10.09 3.15 11.98
N LEU A 77 10.83 3.89 12.79
CA LEU A 77 11.26 5.26 12.45
C LEU A 77 12.21 5.28 11.25
N PHE A 78 13.05 4.24 11.08
CA PHE A 78 13.88 4.07 9.89
C PHE A 78 13.01 3.98 8.61
N ASN A 79 11.96 3.17 8.62
CA ASN A 79 11.08 3.03 7.45
C ASN A 79 10.27 4.33 7.19
N ILE A 80 9.89 5.05 8.21
CA ILE A 80 9.28 6.39 8.07
C ILE A 80 10.29 7.38 7.48
N ALA A 81 11.56 7.30 7.87
CA ALA A 81 12.61 8.13 7.30
C ALA A 81 12.83 7.87 5.80
N VAL A 82 12.84 6.60 5.40
CA VAL A 82 12.91 6.23 3.97
C VAL A 82 11.73 6.82 3.19
N TYR A 83 10.53 6.75 3.76
CA TYR A 83 9.35 7.37 3.14
C TYR A 83 9.51 8.90 2.99
N TYR A 84 9.88 9.61 4.05
CA TYR A 84 10.02 11.07 3.97
C TYR A 84 11.17 11.49 3.06
N LYS A 85 12.27 10.74 3.02
CA LYS A 85 13.37 11.01 2.09
C LYS A 85 12.93 10.93 0.63
N GLN A 86 11.97 10.05 0.30
CA GLN A 86 11.39 9.93 -1.04
C GLN A 86 10.29 10.95 -1.31
N SER A 87 9.45 11.25 -0.33
CA SER A 87 8.28 12.12 -0.50
C SER A 87 8.57 13.61 -0.29
N SER A 88 9.56 13.95 0.50
CA SER A 88 9.92 15.31 0.91
C SER A 88 11.43 15.44 1.15
N PRO A 89 12.26 15.31 0.11
CA PRO A 89 13.71 15.20 0.25
C PRO A 89 14.37 16.41 0.94
N ASP A 90 13.79 17.59 0.83
CA ASP A 90 14.36 18.81 1.40
C ASP A 90 14.09 19.01 2.90
N THR A 91 13.02 18.37 3.42
CA THR A 91 12.54 18.58 4.81
C THR A 91 12.39 17.27 5.60
N TRP A 92 12.89 16.15 5.06
CA TRP A 92 12.69 14.84 5.65
C TRP A 92 13.30 14.69 7.06
N GLU A 93 14.41 15.38 7.34
CA GLU A 93 15.08 15.32 8.65
C GLU A 93 14.23 15.95 9.75
N ASP A 94 13.61 17.11 9.46
CA ASP A 94 12.69 17.75 10.40
C ASP A 94 11.42 16.90 10.62
N LYS A 95 10.87 16.35 9.52
CA LYS A 95 9.71 15.46 9.58
C LYS A 95 9.95 14.19 10.39
N ILE A 96 11.19 13.68 10.43
CA ILE A 96 11.54 12.53 11.25
C ILE A 96 11.52 12.86 12.73
N VAL A 97 11.97 14.04 13.12
CA VAL A 97 11.90 14.49 14.50
C VAL A 97 10.44 14.61 14.95
N GLU A 98 9.58 15.20 14.11
CA GLU A 98 8.13 15.28 14.35
C GLU A 98 7.49 13.90 14.43
N ALA A 99 7.82 13.01 13.50
CA ALA A 99 7.29 11.64 13.47
C ALA A 99 7.71 10.82 14.69
N ASN A 100 8.91 11.02 15.19
CA ASN A 100 9.36 10.39 16.44
C ASN A 100 8.47 10.78 17.62
N LEU A 101 8.17 12.07 17.76
CA LEU A 101 7.30 12.56 18.82
C LEU A 101 5.84 12.11 18.65
N LYS A 102 5.37 12.02 17.40
CA LYS A 102 3.98 11.70 17.09
C LYS A 102 3.65 10.21 17.18
N TYR A 103 4.57 9.35 16.75
CA TYR A 103 4.28 7.93 16.53
C TYR A 103 5.03 6.98 17.46
N MET A 104 6.10 7.42 18.11
CA MET A 104 6.90 6.55 18.98
C MET A 104 6.57 6.77 20.46
N GLU A 105 6.23 5.70 21.18
CA GLU A 105 5.92 5.77 22.61
C GLU A 105 6.73 4.70 23.38
N PRO A 106 7.63 5.14 24.29
CA PRO A 106 8.17 6.49 24.41
C PRO A 106 8.98 6.90 23.18
N ALA A 107 9.07 8.20 22.89
CA ALA A 107 9.89 8.70 21.79
C ALA A 107 11.36 8.28 21.93
N LEU A 108 12.04 8.07 20.80
CA LEU A 108 13.49 7.83 20.80
C LEU A 108 14.23 9.09 21.23
N SER A 109 15.38 8.92 21.88
CA SER A 109 16.22 10.04 22.26
C SER A 109 16.77 10.79 21.04
N ASN A 110 17.11 12.05 21.23
CA ASN A 110 17.64 12.88 20.14
C ASN A 110 18.92 12.28 19.54
N SER A 111 19.78 11.64 20.36
CA SER A 111 20.98 10.96 19.88
C SER A 111 20.66 9.76 18.98
N GLU A 112 19.63 8.98 19.28
CA GLU A 112 19.18 7.85 18.45
C GLU A 112 18.61 8.34 17.14
N VAL A 113 17.80 9.41 17.16
CA VAL A 113 17.24 10.02 15.93
C VAL A 113 18.37 10.55 15.05
N GLN A 114 19.37 11.22 15.59
CA GLN A 114 20.51 11.71 14.83
C GLN A 114 21.36 10.59 14.24
N GLN A 115 21.55 9.48 14.95
CA GLN A 115 22.22 8.29 14.42
C GLN A 115 21.42 7.65 13.28
N LEU A 116 20.08 7.62 13.41
CA LEU A 116 19.19 7.12 12.35
C LEU A 116 19.30 7.99 11.09
N ILE A 117 19.23 9.30 11.21
CA ILE A 117 19.39 10.25 10.11
C ILE A 117 20.72 10.02 9.40
N LYS A 118 21.84 9.92 10.14
CA LYS A 118 23.15 9.59 9.58
C LYS A 118 23.16 8.24 8.85
N SER A 119 22.44 7.25 9.37
CA SER A 119 22.34 5.93 8.73
C SER A 119 21.59 6.00 7.40
N VAL A 120 20.44 6.68 7.37
CA VAL A 120 19.63 6.83 6.14
C VAL A 120 20.34 7.67 5.08
N ASN A 121 21.25 8.56 5.46
CA ASN A 121 22.07 9.34 4.53
C ASN A 121 23.20 8.53 3.88
N ARG A 122 23.54 7.36 4.41
CA ARG A 122 24.57 6.50 3.78
C ARG A 122 24.05 5.88 2.49
N LYS A 123 24.90 5.77 1.47
CA LYS A 123 24.62 5.11 0.20
C LYS A 123 24.12 3.67 0.43
N GLY A 124 22.97 3.29 -0.14
CA GLY A 124 22.40 1.94 0.00
C GLY A 124 21.43 1.75 1.18
N TYR A 125 21.18 2.77 2.00
CA TYR A 125 20.19 2.75 3.10
C TYR A 125 18.92 3.53 2.75
N ASP A 126 18.54 3.52 1.49
CA ASP A 126 17.35 4.18 0.92
C ASP A 126 16.17 3.22 0.68
N LYS A 127 16.33 1.96 1.11
CA LYS A 127 15.31 0.92 0.92
C LYS A 127 14.60 0.58 2.22
N TYR A 128 13.29 0.30 2.12
CA TYR A 128 12.48 -0.16 3.25
C TYR A 128 12.97 -1.51 3.79
N ARG A 129 12.97 -1.66 5.11
CA ARG A 129 13.27 -2.91 5.80
C ARG A 129 12.01 -3.75 6.01
N CYS A 130 11.44 -4.23 4.91
CA CYS A 130 10.15 -4.93 4.91
C CYS A 130 10.15 -6.27 5.65
N LYS A 131 11.32 -6.89 5.81
CA LYS A 131 11.48 -8.20 6.49
C LYS A 131 11.55 -8.11 8.00
N ASP A 132 11.77 -6.90 8.53
CA ASP A 132 11.99 -6.68 9.95
C ASP A 132 10.70 -6.25 10.65
N SER A 133 10.59 -6.59 11.95
CA SER A 133 9.48 -6.10 12.79
C SER A 133 9.57 -4.57 12.95
N PRO A 134 8.42 -3.86 12.98
CA PRO A 134 7.03 -4.33 12.95
C PRO A 134 6.44 -4.43 11.53
N ILE A 135 7.19 -4.06 10.51
CA ILE A 135 6.71 -3.91 9.13
C ILE A 135 6.25 -5.26 8.56
N ASN A 136 7.02 -6.33 8.79
CA ASN A 136 6.73 -7.66 8.26
C ASN A 136 5.37 -8.21 8.67
N ALA A 137 4.95 -7.92 9.91
CA ALA A 137 3.68 -8.42 10.47
C ALA A 137 2.43 -7.85 9.80
N VAL A 138 2.54 -6.66 9.19
CA VAL A 138 1.42 -5.94 8.57
C VAL A 138 1.66 -5.65 7.08
N CYS A 139 2.66 -6.30 6.49
CA CYS A 139 3.07 -6.06 5.12
C CYS A 139 2.00 -6.51 4.12
N GLN A 140 1.65 -5.62 3.20
CA GLN A 140 0.75 -5.85 2.07
C GLN A 140 1.51 -5.57 0.78
N SER A 141 2.43 -6.48 0.41
CA SER A 141 3.37 -6.27 -0.71
C SER A 141 2.68 -5.98 -2.05
N GLY A 142 1.57 -6.66 -2.35
CA GLY A 142 0.80 -6.42 -3.58
C GLY A 142 0.27 -4.99 -3.67
N LEU A 143 -0.36 -4.51 -2.60
CA LEU A 143 -0.87 -3.14 -2.55
C LEU A 143 0.26 -2.10 -2.46
N CYS A 144 1.37 -2.44 -1.77
CA CYS A 144 2.52 -1.57 -1.65
C CYS A 144 3.15 -1.23 -3.02
N ARG A 145 3.21 -2.20 -3.94
CA ARG A 145 3.73 -2.00 -5.30
C ARG A 145 2.92 -1.02 -6.14
N THR A 146 1.66 -0.77 -5.81
CA THR A 146 0.82 0.21 -6.51
C THR A 146 0.94 1.63 -5.95
N LYS A 147 1.62 1.79 -4.81
CA LYS A 147 1.77 3.10 -4.16
C LYS A 147 3.01 3.83 -4.69
N ARG A 148 2.88 5.16 -4.87
CA ARG A 148 3.94 6.03 -5.41
C ARG A 148 5.28 5.91 -4.67
N PHE A 149 5.23 5.79 -3.35
CA PHE A 149 6.40 5.65 -2.49
C PHE A 149 6.47 4.24 -1.87
N GLY A 150 5.89 3.24 -2.54
CA GLY A 150 5.95 1.85 -2.13
C GLY A 150 7.19 1.15 -2.65
N VAL A 151 7.37 -0.11 -2.25
CA VAL A 151 8.46 -0.96 -2.74
C VAL A 151 8.16 -1.39 -4.17
N GLY A 152 9.11 -1.20 -5.08
CA GLY A 152 9.01 -1.64 -6.48
C GLY A 152 8.37 -0.63 -7.44
N PHE A 153 8.02 0.57 -6.99
CA PHE A 153 7.63 1.63 -7.90
C PHE A 153 8.91 2.23 -8.53
N GLY A 154 9.24 1.78 -9.74
CA GLY A 154 10.39 2.26 -10.53
C GLY A 154 11.58 1.30 -10.62
N GLU A 155 11.57 0.11 -9.97
CA GLU A 155 12.63 -0.89 -10.10
C GLU A 155 12.29 -2.08 -11.02
N GLU A 156 11.02 -2.31 -11.35
CA GLU A 156 10.64 -3.21 -12.45
C GLU A 156 10.33 -2.35 -13.66
N GLU A 157 11.13 -2.45 -14.70
CA GLU A 157 10.67 -2.16 -16.06
C GLU A 157 9.33 -2.87 -16.18
N MET A 158 8.23 -2.11 -16.30
CA MET A 158 6.96 -2.69 -16.71
C MET A 158 7.30 -3.55 -17.90
N PRO A 159 6.94 -4.86 -17.90
CA PRO A 159 7.09 -5.62 -19.11
C PRO A 159 6.40 -4.78 -20.17
N VAL A 160 7.18 -4.20 -21.05
CA VAL A 160 6.69 -3.51 -22.22
C VAL A 160 5.75 -4.54 -22.81
N LEU A 161 4.46 -4.23 -22.87
CA LEU A 161 3.51 -4.98 -23.69
C LEU A 161 4.06 -4.86 -25.09
N GLY A 162 5.16 -5.62 -25.30
CA GLY A 162 5.90 -5.70 -26.50
C GLY A 162 5.01 -6.28 -27.55
N SER A 163 4.72 -5.43 -28.52
CA SER A 163 4.33 -5.84 -29.86
C SER A 163 3.16 -6.83 -29.94
N LEU A 164 1.97 -6.36 -29.60
CA LEU A 164 0.75 -6.84 -30.27
C LEU A 164 0.60 -6.20 -31.67
N THR A 165 1.70 -5.89 -32.32
CA THR A 165 1.72 -5.53 -33.73
C THR A 165 2.52 -6.55 -34.49
N LYS A 166 1.96 -7.75 -34.64
CA LYS A 166 2.23 -8.67 -35.75
C LYS A 166 1.27 -9.85 -35.60
N TYR A 167 0.07 -9.66 -36.14
CA TYR A 167 -0.62 -10.65 -36.99
C TYR A 167 -1.83 -9.95 -37.60
#